data_1d98bb24592d3ef2faec437d11cb99da
#
_entry.id   1d98bb24592d3ef2faec437d11cb99da
#
_cell.length_a   1.000
_cell.length_b   1.000
_cell.length_c   1.000
_cell.angle_alpha   90.00
_cell.angle_beta   90.00
_cell.angle_gamma   90.00
#
_symmetry.space_group_name_H-M   'P 1'
#
loop_
_entity.id
_entity.type
_entity.pdbx_description
1 polymer ?
#
loop_
_entity_poly.entity_id
_entity_poly.type
_entity_poly.pdbx_seq_one_letter_code
_entity_poly.pdbx_strand_id
1 'polypeptide(L)'
;MGSLSASKSRAKKAGEMIRKLWNWGFMDNCWAWFHILFGGLGARLFLCVLDAVPTIALVFLITILWEVVEYFADGGAEGMIDIYGSLERWVYDSAGDIIGANLMSLAVVL
;
A
#
# COMPACT_ATOMS: atom_id res chain seq x y z
N MET A 1 15.07 -33.69 -5.69
CA MET A 1 15.48 -33.24 -4.32
C MET A 1 15.56 -31.73 -4.24
N GLY A 2 16.30 -31.07 -5.13
CA GLY A 2 16.46 -29.61 -5.12
C GLY A 2 15.17 -28.82 -5.32
N SER A 3 14.22 -29.33 -6.13
CA SER A 3 12.94 -28.65 -6.39
C SER A 3 12.04 -28.58 -5.15
N LEU A 4 12.02 -29.62 -4.33
CA LEU A 4 11.23 -29.64 -3.09
C LEU A 4 11.78 -28.68 -2.05
N SER A 5 13.10 -28.62 -1.88
CA SER A 5 13.78 -27.69 -0.99
C SER A 5 13.56 -26.24 -1.44
N ALA A 6 13.68 -25.97 -2.75
CA ALA A 6 13.42 -24.63 -3.32
C ALA A 6 11.97 -24.20 -3.13
N SER A 7 11.01 -25.13 -3.29
CA SER A 7 9.58 -24.86 -3.07
C SER A 7 9.27 -24.49 -1.62
N LYS A 8 9.85 -25.23 -0.65
CA LYS A 8 9.72 -24.93 0.79
C LYS A 8 10.32 -23.56 1.14
N SER A 9 11.49 -23.25 0.55
CA SER A 9 12.15 -21.95 0.76
C SER A 9 11.30 -20.80 0.22
N ARG A 10 10.70 -20.96 -0.95
CA ARG A 10 9.81 -19.95 -1.53
C ARG A 10 8.54 -19.76 -0.71
N ALA A 11 7.93 -20.83 -0.23
CA ALA A 11 6.76 -20.75 0.64
C ALA A 11 7.06 -20.03 1.96
N LYS A 12 8.23 -20.28 2.55
CA LYS A 12 8.69 -19.59 3.75
C LYS A 12 8.88 -18.08 3.49
N LYS A 13 9.53 -17.72 2.38
CA LYS A 13 9.71 -16.32 1.99
C LYS A 13 8.36 -15.60 1.78
N ALA A 14 7.42 -16.25 1.09
CA ALA A 14 6.09 -15.69 0.87
C ALA A 14 5.36 -15.45 2.20
N GLY A 15 5.44 -16.39 3.14
CA GLY A 15 4.86 -16.24 4.47
C GLY A 15 5.48 -15.08 5.26
N GLU A 16 6.81 -14.90 5.16
CA GLU A 16 7.50 -13.78 5.79
C GLU A 16 7.08 -12.44 5.18
N MET A 17 6.96 -12.37 3.86
CA MET A 17 6.51 -11.16 3.16
C MET A 17 5.07 -10.79 3.56
N ILE A 18 4.17 -11.75 3.61
CA ILE A 18 2.78 -11.53 4.03
C ILE A 18 2.73 -11.03 5.46
N ARG A 19 3.51 -11.64 6.36
CA ARG A 19 3.58 -11.21 7.76
C ARG A 19 4.10 -9.79 7.90
N LYS A 20 5.16 -9.44 7.15
CA LYS A 20 5.72 -8.08 7.15
C LYS A 20 4.72 -7.07 6.59
N LEU A 21 4.03 -7.41 5.51
CA LEU A 21 3.00 -6.55 4.94
C LEU A 21 1.88 -6.32 5.96
N TRP A 22 1.41 -7.37 6.62
CA TRP A 22 0.36 -7.26 7.63
C TRP A 22 0.80 -6.39 8.81
N ASN A 23 1.99 -6.65 9.37
CA ASN A 23 2.47 -5.92 10.54
C ASN A 23 2.89 -4.49 10.20
N TRP A 24 3.73 -4.32 9.19
CA TRP A 24 4.30 -3.01 8.85
C TRP A 24 3.39 -2.17 7.97
N GLY A 25 2.60 -2.82 7.14
CA GLY A 25 1.68 -2.14 6.24
C GLY A 25 0.35 -1.76 6.88
N PHE A 26 -0.10 -2.50 7.87
CA PHE A 26 -1.42 -2.30 8.47
C PHE A 26 -1.40 -2.15 9.99
N MET A 27 -0.86 -3.12 10.73
CA MET A 27 -0.96 -3.12 12.19
C MET A 27 -0.13 -2.03 12.85
N ASP A 28 1.12 -1.83 12.41
CA ASP A 28 2.01 -0.78 12.91
C ASP A 28 1.98 0.49 12.06
N ASN A 29 0.95 0.65 11.25
CA ASN A 29 0.78 1.77 10.33
C ASN A 29 -0.60 2.39 10.50
N CYS A 30 -0.74 3.33 11.43
CA CYS A 30 -2.01 4.01 11.64
C CYS A 30 -2.45 4.84 10.43
N TRP A 31 -1.51 5.32 9.62
CA TRP A 31 -1.79 6.08 8.41
C TRP A 31 -2.45 5.24 7.31
N ALA A 32 -2.21 3.92 7.30
CA ALA A 32 -2.88 3.02 6.36
C ALA A 32 -4.40 3.08 6.54
N TRP A 33 -4.87 3.15 7.76
CA TRP A 33 -6.29 3.24 8.06
C TRP A 33 -6.90 4.56 7.62
N PHE A 34 -6.15 5.67 7.71
CA PHE A 34 -6.56 6.94 7.12
C PHE A 34 -6.61 6.86 5.59
N HIS A 35 -5.64 6.19 4.96
CA HIS A 35 -5.65 5.98 3.51
C HIS A 35 -6.84 5.13 3.06
N ILE A 36 -7.23 4.13 3.83
CA ILE A 36 -8.44 3.33 3.61
C ILE A 36 -9.68 4.22 3.62
N LEU A 37 -9.80 5.07 4.63
CA LEU A 37 -10.91 6.02 4.74
C LEU A 37 -10.94 6.98 3.56
N PHE A 38 -9.82 7.62 3.24
CA PHE A 38 -9.73 8.57 2.13
C PHE A 38 -9.94 7.91 0.78
N GLY A 39 -9.49 6.67 0.59
CA GLY A 39 -9.75 5.89 -0.62
C GLY A 39 -11.24 5.66 -0.83
N GLY A 40 -11.96 5.31 0.22
CA GLY A 40 -13.41 5.13 0.19
C GLY A 40 -14.16 6.42 -0.07
N LEU A 41 -13.83 7.48 0.67
CA LEU A 41 -14.46 8.80 0.51
C LEU A 41 -14.16 9.39 -0.87
N GLY A 42 -12.91 9.31 -1.33
CA GLY A 42 -12.51 9.78 -2.64
C GLY A 42 -13.26 9.08 -3.76
N ALA A 43 -13.35 7.76 -3.70
CA ALA A 43 -14.11 6.97 -4.66
C ALA A 43 -15.58 7.39 -4.68
N ARG A 44 -16.18 7.57 -3.52
CA ARG A 44 -17.59 8.00 -3.43
C ARG A 44 -17.81 9.37 -4.05
N LEU A 45 -16.89 10.30 -3.83
CA LEU A 45 -16.96 11.65 -4.43
C LEU A 45 -16.75 11.60 -5.94
N PHE A 46 -15.78 10.85 -6.43
CA PHE A 46 -15.52 10.74 -7.87
C PHE A 46 -16.68 10.07 -8.62
N LEU A 47 -17.37 9.12 -7.98
CA LEU A 47 -18.56 8.50 -8.57
C LEU A 47 -19.71 9.49 -8.81
N CYS A 48 -19.68 10.65 -8.18
CA CYS A 48 -20.68 11.70 -8.47
C CYS A 48 -20.52 12.30 -9.86
N VAL A 49 -19.32 12.22 -10.44
CA VAL A 49 -18.99 12.83 -11.75
C VAL A 49 -18.31 11.88 -12.73
N LEU A 50 -17.85 10.71 -12.26
CA LEU A 50 -17.14 9.72 -13.09
C LEU A 50 -17.77 8.34 -12.93
N ASP A 51 -17.59 7.51 -13.96
CA ASP A 51 -17.98 6.10 -13.90
C ASP A 51 -17.01 5.28 -13.03
N ALA A 52 -17.33 4.01 -12.81
CA ALA A 52 -16.58 3.11 -11.93
C ALA A 52 -15.11 2.97 -12.32
N VAL A 53 -14.83 2.66 -13.60
CA VAL A 53 -13.44 2.40 -14.04
C VAL A 53 -12.55 3.65 -13.95
N PRO A 54 -12.96 4.83 -14.45
CA PRO A 54 -12.19 6.06 -14.22
C PRO A 54 -11.99 6.41 -12.75
N THR A 55 -12.97 6.15 -11.90
CA THR A 55 -12.87 6.38 -10.45
C THR A 55 -11.78 5.52 -9.84
N ILE A 56 -11.78 4.21 -10.12
CA ILE A 56 -10.76 3.28 -9.61
C ILE A 56 -9.37 3.70 -10.11
N ALA A 57 -9.24 4.03 -11.40
CA ALA A 57 -7.97 4.45 -11.98
C ALA A 57 -7.45 5.74 -11.33
N LEU A 58 -8.33 6.71 -11.07
CA LEU A 58 -7.96 7.98 -10.48
C LEU A 58 -7.52 7.82 -9.02
N VAL A 59 -8.24 7.02 -8.22
CA VAL A 59 -7.84 6.72 -6.84
C VAL A 59 -6.48 6.04 -6.81
N PHE A 60 -6.25 5.06 -7.68
CA PHE A 60 -4.96 4.38 -7.79
C PHE A 60 -3.84 5.37 -8.12
N LEU A 61 -4.04 6.24 -9.11
CA LEU A 61 -3.06 7.23 -9.52
C LEU A 61 -2.74 8.20 -8.36
N ILE A 62 -3.75 8.68 -7.66
CA ILE A 62 -3.57 9.60 -6.53
C ILE A 62 -2.77 8.92 -5.41
N THR A 63 -3.04 7.66 -5.09
CA THR A 63 -2.30 6.95 -4.05
C THR A 63 -0.82 6.79 -4.40
N ILE A 64 -0.51 6.47 -5.65
CA ILE A 64 0.88 6.36 -6.12
C ILE A 64 1.58 7.72 -6.06
N LEU A 65 0.95 8.78 -6.57
CA LEU A 65 1.51 10.13 -6.55
C LEU A 65 1.77 10.61 -5.12
N TRP A 66 0.87 10.32 -4.20
CA TRP A 66 1.03 10.68 -2.79
C TRP A 66 2.29 10.06 -2.18
N GLU A 67 2.52 8.76 -2.42
CA GLU A 67 3.72 8.09 -1.92
C GLU A 67 5.01 8.65 -2.54
N VAL A 68 4.98 9.00 -3.83
CA VAL A 68 6.11 9.64 -4.50
C VAL A 68 6.41 11.01 -3.88
N VAL A 69 5.38 11.82 -3.64
CA VAL A 69 5.53 13.14 -3.02
C VAL A 69 6.09 13.01 -1.61
N GLU A 70 5.57 12.10 -0.80
CA GLU A 70 6.09 11.85 0.56
C GLU A 70 7.55 11.41 0.53
N TYR A 71 7.91 10.52 -0.40
CA TYR A 71 9.30 10.06 -0.52
C TYR A 71 10.27 11.21 -0.71
N PHE A 72 9.97 12.13 -1.62
CA PHE A 72 10.85 13.28 -1.87
C PHE A 72 10.75 14.33 -0.77
N ALA A 73 9.57 14.57 -0.22
CA ALA A 73 9.37 15.55 0.85
C ALA A 73 10.11 15.16 2.13
N ASP A 74 10.19 13.87 2.42
CA ASP A 74 10.84 13.35 3.63
C ASP A 74 12.33 13.06 3.48
N GLY A 75 12.93 13.44 2.35
CA GLY A 75 14.38 13.38 2.15
C GLY A 75 14.89 12.20 1.36
N GLY A 76 14.06 11.54 0.56
CA GLY A 76 14.46 10.42 -0.28
C GLY A 76 14.81 9.17 0.53
N ALA A 77 15.71 8.35 0.00
CA ALA A 77 16.09 7.08 0.63
C ALA A 77 16.64 7.25 2.06
N GLU A 78 17.50 8.25 2.27
CA GLU A 78 18.07 8.54 3.59
C GLU A 78 16.99 8.95 4.58
N GLY A 79 16.05 9.80 4.17
CA GLY A 79 14.93 10.22 4.99
C GLY A 79 14.03 9.06 5.37
N MET A 80 13.77 8.14 4.45
CA MET A 80 12.96 6.95 4.72
C MET A 80 13.64 6.02 5.71
N ILE A 81 14.95 5.84 5.60
CA ILE A 81 15.72 5.03 6.57
C ILE A 81 15.64 5.66 7.96
N ASP A 82 15.76 6.98 8.06
CA ASP A 82 15.70 7.69 9.33
C ASP A 82 14.31 7.59 9.99
N ILE A 83 13.25 7.70 9.21
CA ILE A 83 11.87 7.67 9.72
C ILE A 83 11.41 6.25 10.06
N TYR A 84 11.66 5.29 9.15
CA TYR A 84 11.12 3.92 9.25
C TYR A 84 12.12 2.89 9.75
N GLY A 85 13.40 3.22 9.78
CA GLY A 85 14.47 2.31 10.18
C GLY A 85 15.11 1.56 9.02
N SER A 86 14.39 1.34 7.92
CA SER A 86 14.92 0.71 6.71
C SER A 86 14.05 1.03 5.50
N LEU A 87 14.62 0.93 4.30
CA LEU A 87 13.84 1.07 3.06
C LEU A 87 12.81 -0.05 2.92
N GLU A 88 13.15 -1.26 3.35
CA GLU A 88 12.22 -2.40 3.32
C GLU A 88 10.95 -2.09 4.12
N ARG A 89 11.09 -1.56 5.32
CA ARG A 89 9.95 -1.19 6.16
C ARG A 89 9.10 -0.10 5.53
N TRP A 90 9.73 0.90 4.92
CA TRP A 90 9.01 1.94 4.20
C TRP A 90 8.23 1.37 3.00
N VAL A 91 8.83 0.44 2.25
CA VAL A 91 8.13 -0.21 1.12
C VAL A 91 6.87 -0.94 1.58
N TYR A 92 6.95 -1.69 2.68
CA TYR A 92 5.78 -2.38 3.22
C TYR A 92 4.73 -1.40 3.78
N ASP A 93 5.16 -0.33 4.42
CA ASP A 93 4.29 0.73 4.90
C ASP A 93 3.51 1.37 3.74
N SER A 94 4.22 1.77 2.69
CA SER A 94 3.63 2.37 1.48
C SER A 94 2.73 1.38 0.75
N ALA A 95 3.12 0.12 0.65
CA ALA A 95 2.30 -0.93 0.04
C ALA A 95 0.99 -1.10 0.80
N GLY A 96 1.01 -1.06 2.13
CA GLY A 96 -0.20 -1.10 2.95
C GLY A 96 -1.13 0.06 2.68
N ASP A 97 -0.59 1.27 2.59
CA ASP A 97 -1.34 2.49 2.29
C ASP A 97 -2.03 2.39 0.92
N ILE A 98 -1.29 1.98 -0.10
CA ILE A 98 -1.80 1.85 -1.48
C ILE A 98 -2.85 0.73 -1.56
N ILE A 99 -2.54 -0.44 -1.05
CA ILE A 99 -3.44 -1.60 -1.09
C ILE A 99 -4.72 -1.29 -0.33
N GLY A 100 -4.63 -0.74 0.87
CA GLY A 100 -5.79 -0.42 1.70
C GLY A 100 -6.72 0.58 1.04
N ALA A 101 -6.19 1.68 0.52
CA ALA A 101 -6.98 2.71 -0.17
C ALA A 101 -7.67 2.15 -1.41
N ASN A 102 -6.97 1.35 -2.20
CA ASN A 102 -7.50 0.81 -3.44
C ASN A 102 -8.51 -0.31 -3.22
N LEU A 103 -8.33 -1.15 -2.21
CA LEU A 103 -9.33 -2.16 -1.84
C LEU A 103 -10.62 -1.50 -1.38
N MET A 104 -10.55 -0.44 -0.58
CA MET A 104 -11.73 0.30 -0.14
C MET A 104 -12.41 1.01 -1.32
N SER A 105 -11.64 1.59 -2.23
CA SER A 105 -12.15 2.18 -3.46
C SER A 105 -12.94 1.17 -4.27
N LEU A 106 -12.40 -0.05 -4.46
CA LEU A 106 -13.10 -1.14 -5.13
C LEU A 106 -14.40 -1.51 -4.42
N ALA A 107 -14.37 -1.63 -3.10
CA ALA A 107 -15.56 -1.96 -2.30
C ALA A 107 -16.67 -0.92 -2.45
N VAL A 108 -16.30 0.36 -2.50
CA VAL A 108 -17.26 1.47 -2.67
C VAL A 108 -17.86 1.48 -4.07
N VAL A 109 -17.08 1.15 -5.09
CA VAL A 109 -17.50 1.16 -6.49
C VAL A 109 -18.40 -0.04 -6.82
N LEU A 110 -18.11 -1.18 -6.20
CA LEU A 110 -18.92 -2.40 -6.38
C LEU A 110 -20.19 -2.35 -5.57
#